data_d3dba8121c7771a66c13543d53a86e31
#
_entry.id   d3dba8121c7771a66c13543d53a86e31
#
_cell.length_a   1.000
_cell.length_b   1.000
_cell.length_c   1.000
_cell.angle_alpha   90.00
_cell.angle_beta   90.00
_cell.angle_gamma   90.00
#
_symmetry.space_group_name_H-M   'P 1'
#
loop_
_entity.id
_entity.type
_entity.pdbx_description
1 polymer ?
#
loop_
_entity_poly.entity_id
_entity_poly.type
_entity_poly.pdbx_seq_one_letter_code
_entity_poly.pdbx_strand_id
1 'polypeptide(L)'
;MKKIFIIAAMAVAGISTANAQEFKVGAKAGFLMSNVSVDSSSDIEAGKLITSKLNTAFRPGFHFGAFIEYGFNEKIWVEAGVDYAFQGAKLKSVEGTVINVSDGSLIVSKKANIKNGSLKTQQFNIPLWVKYDISGFRPKVGVNLGFLSKVKENLEIEGAPAVQNTINESLTPDKKFDFGLGFGAEYNLDSGLFFDATFNLGLTDLSNKQKVVLNQSGGVARTVEPQTFKNRVIQIGVGYKF
;
A
#
# COMPACT_ATOMS: atom_id res chain seq x y z
N MET A 1 25.16 -14.83 1.17
CA MET A 1 24.08 -14.79 2.18
C MET A 1 24.61 -14.99 3.61
N LYS A 2 25.52 -15.94 3.89
CA LYS A 2 26.10 -16.14 5.24
C LYS A 2 26.83 -14.93 5.85
N LYS A 3 27.45 -14.07 5.02
CA LYS A 3 28.20 -12.88 5.50
C LYS A 3 27.31 -11.75 6.02
N ILE A 4 26.06 -11.63 5.54
CA ILE A 4 25.10 -10.62 6.00
C ILE A 4 24.57 -10.96 7.39
N PHE A 5 24.34 -12.25 7.67
CA PHE A 5 23.94 -12.72 9.00
C PHE A 5 25.02 -12.51 10.07
N ILE A 6 26.29 -12.66 9.68
CA ILE A 6 27.43 -12.44 10.61
C ILE A 6 27.58 -10.94 10.94
N ILE A 7 27.39 -10.04 9.97
CA ILE A 7 27.44 -8.59 10.19
C ILE A 7 26.27 -8.14 11.08
N ALA A 8 25.07 -8.68 10.87
CA ALA A 8 23.91 -8.42 11.73
C ALA A 8 24.15 -8.93 13.16
N ALA A 9 24.71 -10.13 13.33
CA ALA A 9 25.03 -10.70 14.64
C ALA A 9 26.14 -9.93 15.36
N MET A 10 27.18 -9.42 14.65
CA MET A 10 28.23 -8.61 15.25
C MET A 10 27.75 -7.20 15.62
N ALA A 11 26.82 -6.60 14.87
CA ALA A 11 26.20 -5.33 15.23
C ALA A 11 25.39 -5.44 16.54
N VAL A 12 24.75 -6.59 16.78
CA VAL A 12 24.01 -6.88 18.02
C VAL A 12 24.95 -7.10 19.23
N ALA A 13 26.10 -7.71 19.03
CA ALA A 13 27.06 -8.02 20.10
C ALA A 13 27.89 -6.82 20.60
N GLY A 14 27.96 -5.73 19.81
CA GLY A 14 28.79 -4.57 20.11
C GLY A 14 28.17 -3.46 20.97
N ILE A 15 26.87 -3.56 21.32
CA ILE A 15 26.12 -2.44 21.92
C ILE A 15 25.86 -2.60 23.42
N SER A 16 26.51 -3.52 24.11
CA SER A 16 26.18 -3.89 25.49
C SER A 16 26.84 -3.03 26.61
N THR A 17 27.26 -1.80 26.34
CA THR A 17 27.87 -0.94 27.40
C THR A 17 27.41 0.51 27.35
N ALA A 18 26.13 0.78 27.68
CA ALA A 18 25.76 2.12 28.15
C ALA A 18 24.50 2.02 29.03
N ASN A 19 24.61 2.46 30.29
CA ASN A 19 23.53 2.54 31.24
C ASN A 19 22.36 3.37 30.69
N ALA A 20 21.14 2.85 30.81
CA ALA A 20 19.85 3.41 30.38
C ALA A 20 19.47 3.31 28.89
N GLN A 21 20.26 2.64 28.06
CA GLN A 21 19.91 2.40 26.66
C GLN A 21 19.57 0.92 26.48
N GLU A 22 18.35 0.64 26.05
CA GLU A 22 17.88 -0.73 25.84
C GLU A 22 17.77 -1.00 24.34
N PHE A 23 18.42 -2.07 23.87
CA PHE A 23 18.35 -2.52 22.48
C PHE A 23 17.60 -3.86 22.44
N LYS A 24 16.57 -3.94 21.58
CA LYS A 24 15.79 -5.16 21.38
C LYS A 24 15.78 -5.53 19.90
N VAL A 25 15.80 -6.82 19.63
CA VAL A 25 15.56 -7.39 18.33
C VAL A 25 14.25 -8.14 18.39
N GLY A 26 13.45 -8.07 17.34
CA GLY A 26 12.17 -8.77 17.34
C GLY A 26 11.74 -9.22 15.97
N ALA A 27 10.72 -10.07 15.98
CA ALA A 27 10.02 -10.51 14.78
C ALA A 27 8.52 -10.32 14.97
N LYS A 28 7.81 -10.06 13.88
CA LYS A 28 6.35 -9.89 13.89
C LYS A 28 5.72 -10.51 12.65
N ALA A 29 4.49 -10.93 12.79
CA ALA A 29 3.65 -11.39 11.70
C ALA A 29 2.19 -11.05 11.98
N GLY A 30 1.39 -10.93 10.93
CA GLY A 30 -0.01 -10.59 11.12
C GLY A 30 -0.83 -10.58 9.85
N PHE A 31 -2.09 -10.25 10.05
CA PHE A 31 -3.03 -10.02 8.97
C PHE A 31 -3.04 -8.55 8.58
N LEU A 32 -3.36 -8.30 7.32
CA LEU A 32 -3.59 -6.95 6.84
C LEU A 32 -4.85 -6.87 5.99
N MET A 33 -5.42 -5.69 5.96
CA MET A 33 -6.46 -5.28 5.02
C MET A 33 -5.93 -4.10 4.23
N SER A 34 -5.75 -4.29 2.95
CA SER A 34 -5.20 -3.26 2.06
C SER A 34 -6.21 -2.84 1.01
N ASN A 35 -6.15 -1.58 0.64
CA ASN A 35 -6.91 -0.99 -0.44
C ASN A 35 -6.03 0.00 -1.19
N VAL A 36 -6.48 0.39 -2.39
CA VAL A 36 -5.88 1.46 -3.18
C VAL A 36 -6.91 2.56 -3.33
N SER A 37 -6.57 3.76 -2.86
CA SER A 37 -7.36 4.94 -3.16
C SER A 37 -7.11 5.35 -4.60
N VAL A 38 -8.17 5.47 -5.37
CA VAL A 38 -8.13 5.83 -6.80
C VAL A 38 -8.86 7.15 -6.98
N ASP A 39 -8.16 8.16 -7.48
CA ASP A 39 -8.78 9.42 -7.83
C ASP A 39 -9.49 9.29 -9.20
N SER A 40 -10.60 10.00 -9.37
CA SER A 40 -11.31 10.03 -10.65
C SER A 40 -10.46 10.71 -11.71
N SER A 41 -10.40 10.15 -12.90
CA SER A 41 -9.87 10.86 -14.07
C SER A 41 -10.99 11.65 -14.74
N SER A 42 -10.69 12.88 -15.15
CA SER A 42 -11.61 13.73 -15.89
C SER A 42 -10.92 14.31 -17.11
N ASP A 43 -11.61 14.30 -18.25
CA ASP A 43 -11.13 14.86 -19.49
C ASP A 43 -12.24 15.66 -20.18
N ILE A 44 -11.87 16.73 -20.92
CA ILE A 44 -12.83 17.54 -21.68
C ILE A 44 -12.60 17.31 -23.15
N GLU A 45 -13.60 16.75 -23.83
CA GLU A 45 -13.56 16.47 -25.26
C GLU A 45 -14.83 17.00 -25.94
N ALA A 46 -14.66 17.78 -27.00
CA ALA A 46 -15.77 18.34 -27.80
C ALA A 46 -16.88 18.99 -26.95
N GLY A 47 -16.51 19.76 -25.92
CA GLY A 47 -17.47 20.40 -25.02
C GLY A 47 -18.16 19.46 -24.03
N LYS A 48 -17.64 18.26 -23.84
CA LYS A 48 -18.14 17.26 -22.89
C LYS A 48 -17.10 16.94 -21.85
N LEU A 49 -17.48 16.95 -20.56
CA LEU A 49 -16.68 16.48 -19.45
C LEU A 49 -16.91 14.97 -19.31
N ILE A 50 -15.86 14.19 -19.51
CA ILE A 50 -15.87 12.73 -19.36
C ILE A 50 -15.13 12.41 -18.06
N THR A 51 -15.83 11.79 -17.12
CA THR A 51 -15.24 11.35 -15.83
C THR A 51 -15.25 9.84 -15.76
N SER A 52 -14.12 9.26 -15.37
CA SER A 52 -14.01 7.82 -15.10
C SER A 52 -13.57 7.59 -13.65
N LYS A 53 -14.27 6.69 -12.95
CA LYS A 53 -14.01 6.34 -11.55
C LYS A 53 -13.92 4.83 -11.39
N LEU A 54 -12.81 4.35 -10.84
CA LEU A 54 -12.63 2.96 -10.43
C LEU A 54 -12.98 2.83 -8.94
N ASN A 55 -13.98 2.01 -8.63
CA ASN A 55 -14.35 1.71 -7.26
C ASN A 55 -13.60 0.47 -6.77
N THR A 56 -12.95 0.61 -5.63
CA THR A 56 -12.13 -0.43 -5.00
C THR A 56 -12.65 -0.80 -3.62
N ALA A 57 -12.19 -1.92 -3.09
CA ALA A 57 -12.50 -2.34 -1.73
C ALA A 57 -11.28 -3.02 -1.08
N PHE A 58 -11.32 -3.13 0.24
CA PHE A 58 -10.27 -3.78 1.00
C PHE A 58 -10.11 -5.25 0.60
N ARG A 59 -8.86 -5.67 0.50
CA ARG A 59 -8.42 -7.03 0.25
C ARG A 59 -7.66 -7.55 1.47
N PRO A 60 -8.02 -8.73 2.00
CA PRO A 60 -7.22 -9.35 3.06
C PRO A 60 -5.88 -9.84 2.51
N GLY A 61 -4.88 -9.81 3.37
CA GLY A 61 -3.54 -10.29 3.13
C GLY A 61 -2.82 -10.59 4.44
N PHE A 62 -1.52 -10.78 4.36
CA PHE A 62 -0.69 -11.03 5.52
C PHE A 62 0.68 -10.37 5.34
N HIS A 63 1.38 -10.19 6.44
CA HIS A 63 2.73 -9.65 6.48
C HIS A 63 3.57 -10.37 7.53
N PHE A 64 4.86 -10.33 7.37
CA PHE A 64 5.82 -10.78 8.35
C PHE A 64 7.13 -10.01 8.20
N GLY A 65 7.84 -9.86 9.30
CA GLY A 65 9.07 -9.08 9.29
C GLY A 65 9.89 -9.22 10.57
N ALA A 66 11.03 -8.56 10.55
CA ALA A 66 11.92 -8.44 11.69
C ALA A 66 12.29 -6.96 11.89
N PHE A 67 12.64 -6.62 13.11
CA PHE A 67 12.98 -5.24 13.46
C PHE A 67 14.02 -5.18 14.56
N ILE A 68 14.63 -4.02 14.67
CA ILE A 68 15.44 -3.59 15.79
C ILE A 68 14.76 -2.41 16.46
N GLU A 69 14.85 -2.35 17.77
CA GLU A 69 14.26 -1.30 18.58
C GLU A 69 15.31 -0.75 19.54
N TYR A 70 15.34 0.56 19.69
CA TYR A 70 16.26 1.25 20.57
C TYR A 70 15.50 2.20 21.49
N GLY A 71 15.68 2.02 22.79
CA GLY A 71 15.14 2.90 23.82
C GLY A 71 16.12 4.01 24.17
N PHE A 72 15.78 5.26 23.88
CA PHE A 72 16.56 6.41 24.36
C PHE A 72 16.42 6.63 25.86
N ASN A 73 15.27 6.27 26.38
CA ASN A 73 14.92 6.27 27.79
C ASN A 73 13.72 5.33 27.99
N GLU A 74 13.21 5.22 29.21
CA GLU A 74 12.07 4.36 29.55
C GLU A 74 10.81 4.64 28.69
N LYS A 75 10.66 5.85 28.16
CA LYS A 75 9.44 6.30 27.46
C LYS A 75 9.59 6.38 25.96
N ILE A 76 10.75 6.78 25.43
CA ILE A 76 10.93 7.06 24.00
C ILE A 76 11.72 5.95 23.35
N TRP A 77 11.09 5.33 22.35
CA TRP A 77 11.65 4.22 21.59
C TRP A 77 11.61 4.52 20.09
N VAL A 78 12.60 4.05 19.37
CA VAL A 78 12.61 4.05 17.90
C VAL A 78 12.73 2.61 17.40
N GLU A 79 12.05 2.31 16.31
CA GLU A 79 12.12 1.01 15.64
C GLU A 79 12.49 1.22 14.18
N ALA A 80 13.38 0.37 13.67
CA ALA A 80 13.62 0.19 12.25
C ALA A 80 13.45 -1.29 11.91
N GLY A 81 12.71 -1.59 10.84
CA GLY A 81 12.40 -2.97 10.48
C GLY A 81 12.51 -3.25 9.00
N VAL A 82 12.34 -4.51 8.70
CA VAL A 82 12.09 -5.03 7.35
C VAL A 82 10.84 -5.90 7.39
N ASP A 83 9.91 -5.67 6.49
CA ASP A 83 8.62 -6.34 6.45
C ASP A 83 8.27 -6.74 5.01
N TYR A 84 7.75 -7.93 4.84
CA TYR A 84 7.24 -8.41 3.56
C TYR A 84 5.74 -8.57 3.62
N ALA A 85 5.02 -7.87 2.72
CA ALA A 85 3.57 -7.77 2.75
C ALA A 85 2.94 -8.28 1.44
N PHE A 86 1.89 -9.10 1.58
CA PHE A 86 0.99 -9.52 0.50
C PHE A 86 -0.28 -8.70 0.57
N GLN A 87 -0.34 -7.66 -0.22
CA GLN A 87 -1.40 -6.64 -0.16
C GLN A 87 -2.09 -6.44 -1.52
N GLY A 88 -2.91 -5.42 -1.66
CA GLY A 88 -3.58 -5.07 -2.91
C GLY A 88 -4.98 -4.49 -2.69
N ALA A 89 -5.84 -4.61 -3.69
CA ALA A 89 -7.22 -4.15 -3.62
C ALA A 89 -8.17 -5.10 -4.35
N LYS A 90 -9.44 -5.10 -3.97
CA LYS A 90 -10.51 -5.67 -4.79
C LYS A 90 -11.02 -4.58 -5.72
N LEU A 91 -11.21 -4.91 -7.00
CA LEU A 91 -11.82 -4.04 -8.01
C LEU A 91 -13.30 -4.36 -8.07
N LYS A 92 -14.17 -3.35 -7.90
CA LYS A 92 -15.61 -3.55 -7.76
C LYS A 92 -16.39 -3.14 -9.00
N SER A 93 -16.15 -1.94 -9.48
CA SER A 93 -16.86 -1.39 -10.65
C SER A 93 -16.10 -0.23 -11.26
N VAL A 94 -16.35 0.00 -12.54
CA VAL A 94 -15.94 1.21 -13.23
C VAL A 94 -17.19 2.03 -13.53
N GLU A 95 -17.18 3.30 -13.20
CA GLU A 95 -18.22 4.26 -13.49
C GLU A 95 -17.72 5.29 -14.48
N GLY A 96 -18.45 5.46 -15.58
CA GLY A 96 -18.20 6.49 -16.58
C GLY A 96 -19.36 7.48 -16.62
N THR A 97 -19.05 8.78 -16.53
CA THR A 97 -20.06 9.86 -16.60
C THR A 97 -19.63 10.86 -17.66
N VAL A 98 -20.59 11.29 -18.49
CA VAL A 98 -20.40 12.31 -19.52
C VAL A 98 -21.40 13.43 -19.29
N ILE A 99 -20.88 14.64 -19.13
CA ILE A 99 -21.67 15.87 -18.87
C ILE A 99 -21.35 16.89 -19.98
N ASN A 100 -22.36 17.59 -20.46
CA ASN A 100 -22.19 18.71 -21.37
C ASN A 100 -21.64 19.92 -20.59
N VAL A 101 -20.51 20.47 -21.02
CA VAL A 101 -19.84 21.57 -20.31
C VAL A 101 -20.62 22.89 -20.45
N SER A 102 -21.38 23.11 -21.53
CA SER A 102 -22.07 24.37 -21.79
C SER A 102 -23.28 24.63 -20.89
N ASP A 103 -24.02 23.58 -20.50
CA ASP A 103 -25.24 23.68 -19.71
C ASP A 103 -25.27 22.79 -18.46
N GLY A 104 -24.20 21.98 -18.25
CA GLY A 104 -24.10 21.06 -17.12
C GLY A 104 -25.02 19.84 -17.22
N SER A 105 -25.67 19.61 -18.36
CA SER A 105 -26.62 18.50 -18.53
C SER A 105 -25.90 17.15 -18.55
N LEU A 106 -26.47 16.16 -17.87
CA LEU A 106 -25.99 14.77 -17.90
C LEU A 106 -26.35 14.13 -19.24
N ILE A 107 -25.33 13.73 -20.02
CA ILE A 107 -25.52 13.03 -21.29
C ILE A 107 -25.63 11.53 -21.06
N VAL A 108 -24.70 10.97 -20.29
CA VAL A 108 -24.63 9.52 -20.04
C VAL A 108 -23.99 9.25 -18.68
N SER A 109 -24.53 8.28 -17.95
CA SER A 109 -23.86 7.66 -16.81
C SER A 109 -23.98 6.14 -16.94
N LYS A 110 -22.86 5.45 -16.97
CA LYS A 110 -22.80 3.97 -17.05
C LYS A 110 -21.90 3.43 -15.94
N LYS A 111 -22.36 2.34 -15.33
CA LYS A 111 -21.60 1.56 -14.37
C LYS A 111 -21.43 0.15 -14.88
N ALA A 112 -20.18 -0.31 -14.96
CA ALA A 112 -19.84 -1.70 -15.27
C ALA A 112 -19.34 -2.37 -13.98
N ASN A 113 -19.98 -3.45 -13.58
CA ASN A 113 -19.54 -4.24 -12.44
C ASN A 113 -18.40 -5.18 -12.83
N ILE A 114 -17.48 -5.36 -11.91
CA ILE A 114 -16.35 -6.29 -12.03
C ILE A 114 -16.66 -7.48 -11.13
N LYS A 115 -16.78 -8.67 -11.71
CA LYS A 115 -17.19 -9.89 -11.01
C LYS A 115 -16.06 -10.45 -10.12
N ASN A 116 -14.83 -10.58 -10.64
CA ASN A 116 -13.69 -11.17 -9.95
C ASN A 116 -12.44 -10.27 -10.05
N GLY A 117 -12.62 -8.94 -9.81
CA GLY A 117 -11.54 -7.98 -9.91
C GLY A 117 -10.63 -7.98 -8.68
N SER A 118 -9.33 -8.12 -8.90
CA SER A 118 -8.34 -7.96 -7.84
C SER A 118 -7.00 -7.47 -8.37
N LEU A 119 -6.43 -6.52 -7.66
CA LEU A 119 -5.04 -6.12 -7.76
C LEU A 119 -4.29 -6.79 -6.60
N LYS A 120 -3.28 -7.61 -6.91
CA LYS A 120 -2.43 -8.30 -5.93
C LYS A 120 -1.02 -7.75 -6.04
N THR A 121 -0.49 -7.25 -4.93
CA THR A 121 0.87 -6.71 -4.85
C THR A 121 1.67 -7.43 -3.79
N GLN A 122 2.95 -7.60 -4.04
CA GLN A 122 3.94 -8.02 -3.07
C GLN A 122 4.90 -6.87 -2.88
N GLN A 123 5.11 -6.48 -1.64
CA GLN A 123 5.89 -5.30 -1.28
C GLN A 123 6.85 -5.62 -0.15
N PHE A 124 8.09 -5.20 -0.33
CA PHE A 124 9.09 -5.16 0.71
C PHE A 124 9.05 -3.78 1.34
N ASN A 125 8.93 -3.71 2.66
CA ASN A 125 8.81 -2.46 3.41
C ASN A 125 9.97 -2.29 4.38
N ILE A 126 10.35 -1.04 4.59
CA ILE A 126 11.26 -0.60 5.65
C ILE A 126 10.47 0.41 6.50
N PRO A 127 9.74 -0.08 7.52
CA PRO A 127 9.06 0.79 8.47
C PRO A 127 10.06 1.40 9.46
N LEU A 128 9.88 2.69 9.73
CA LEU A 128 10.62 3.44 10.75
C LEU A 128 9.59 4.06 11.70
N TRP A 129 9.67 3.74 12.99
CA TRP A 129 8.70 4.17 14.00
C TRP A 129 9.35 4.94 15.14
N VAL A 130 8.65 5.94 15.64
CA VAL A 130 8.86 6.55 16.94
C VAL A 130 7.69 6.13 17.82
N LYS A 131 7.99 5.67 19.04
CA LYS A 131 7.04 5.11 20.00
C LYS A 131 7.17 5.81 21.33
N TYR A 132 6.07 5.93 22.04
CA TYR A 132 6.05 6.45 23.40
C TYR A 132 5.44 5.41 24.35
N ASP A 133 6.20 4.97 25.36
CA ASP A 133 5.77 3.94 26.30
C ASP A 133 4.90 4.52 27.41
N ILE A 134 3.74 3.92 27.60
CA ILE A 134 2.79 4.20 28.67
C ILE A 134 2.46 2.86 29.34
N SER A 135 3.36 2.38 30.19
CA SER A 135 3.17 1.11 30.93
C SER A 135 2.85 -0.08 29.99
N GLY A 136 3.66 -0.28 28.97
CA GLY A 136 3.51 -1.35 28.00
C GLY A 136 2.64 -1.01 26.78
N PHE A 137 1.75 -0.03 26.89
CA PHE A 137 1.03 0.52 25.73
C PHE A 137 1.90 1.56 25.02
N ARG A 138 2.20 1.34 23.75
CA ARG A 138 3.09 2.19 22.97
C ARG A 138 2.40 2.74 21.70
N PRO A 139 1.73 3.91 21.77
CA PRO A 139 1.34 4.64 20.57
C PRO A 139 2.58 4.95 19.74
N LYS A 140 2.43 4.89 18.43
CA LYS A 140 3.53 5.07 17.49
C LYS A 140 3.12 5.84 16.24
N VAL A 141 4.08 6.62 15.75
CA VAL A 141 3.99 7.29 14.45
C VAL A 141 5.27 7.02 13.68
N GLY A 142 5.18 7.02 12.37
CA GLY A 142 6.36 6.72 11.57
C GLY A 142 6.17 6.89 10.08
N VAL A 143 7.18 6.44 9.35
CA VAL A 143 7.17 6.41 7.90
C VAL A 143 7.40 4.98 7.43
N ASN A 144 6.86 4.66 6.26
CA ASN A 144 7.06 3.39 5.60
C ASN A 144 7.68 3.63 4.21
N LEU A 145 8.83 2.99 3.96
CA LEU A 145 9.49 2.98 2.67
C LEU A 145 9.22 1.63 2.02
N GLY A 146 8.31 1.61 1.05
CA GLY A 146 7.86 0.40 0.38
C GLY A 146 8.52 0.22 -0.99
N PHE A 147 8.83 -1.01 -1.35
CA PHE A 147 9.36 -1.40 -2.65
C PHE A 147 8.50 -2.51 -3.24
N LEU A 148 7.73 -2.18 -4.27
CA LEU A 148 6.91 -3.12 -5.01
C LEU A 148 7.79 -4.14 -5.73
N SER A 149 7.58 -5.42 -5.47
CA SER A 149 8.32 -6.51 -6.10
C SER A 149 7.52 -7.19 -7.21
N LYS A 150 6.21 -7.37 -7.01
CA LYS A 150 5.31 -8.01 -7.98
C LYS A 150 3.94 -7.34 -7.94
N VAL A 151 3.34 -7.19 -9.12
CA VAL A 151 1.96 -6.75 -9.30
C VAL A 151 1.25 -7.74 -10.22
N LYS A 152 0.09 -8.23 -9.81
CA LYS A 152 -0.79 -9.06 -10.64
C LYS A 152 -2.18 -8.46 -10.64
N GLU A 153 -2.72 -8.30 -11.82
CA GLU A 153 -4.08 -7.83 -12.01
C GLU A 153 -4.94 -8.97 -12.55
N ASN A 154 -6.09 -9.18 -11.92
CA ASN A 154 -7.15 -10.05 -12.42
C ASN A 154 -8.39 -9.19 -12.59
N LEU A 155 -8.97 -9.21 -13.76
CA LEU A 155 -10.18 -8.46 -14.08
C LEU A 155 -11.12 -9.33 -14.92
N GLU A 156 -12.37 -9.47 -14.47
CA GLU A 156 -13.46 -10.10 -15.20
C GLU A 156 -14.65 -9.14 -15.23
N ILE A 157 -15.00 -8.64 -16.41
CA ILE A 157 -16.09 -7.68 -16.59
C ILE A 157 -17.41 -8.44 -16.83
N GLU A 158 -18.43 -8.15 -16.04
CA GLU A 158 -19.75 -8.75 -16.18
C GLU A 158 -20.43 -8.30 -17.48
N GLY A 159 -20.91 -9.27 -18.28
CA GLY A 159 -21.64 -9.01 -19.52
C GLY A 159 -20.80 -8.71 -20.77
N ALA A 160 -19.46 -8.73 -20.69
CA ALA A 160 -18.63 -8.61 -21.89
C ALA A 160 -18.44 -9.99 -22.58
N PRO A 161 -18.19 -10.06 -23.91
CA PRO A 161 -17.95 -11.31 -24.64
C PRO A 161 -16.74 -12.07 -24.08
N ALA A 162 -16.79 -13.41 -24.07
CA ALA A 162 -15.80 -14.28 -23.40
C ALA A 162 -14.32 -14.04 -23.83
N VAL A 163 -14.07 -13.53 -25.01
CA VAL A 163 -12.72 -13.24 -25.53
C VAL A 163 -12.11 -11.96 -24.91
N GLN A 164 -12.90 -11.08 -24.32
CA GLN A 164 -12.46 -9.81 -23.69
C GLN A 164 -12.68 -9.78 -22.18
N ASN A 165 -13.15 -10.87 -21.59
CA ASN A 165 -13.67 -10.89 -20.22
C ASN A 165 -12.62 -11.08 -19.15
N THR A 166 -11.43 -11.58 -19.46
CA THR A 166 -10.46 -11.95 -18.43
C THR A 166 -9.10 -11.38 -18.75
N ILE A 167 -8.66 -10.43 -17.94
CA ILE A 167 -7.29 -9.96 -17.91
C ILE A 167 -6.61 -10.64 -16.71
N ASN A 168 -5.54 -11.38 -16.97
CA ASN A 168 -4.70 -11.99 -15.93
C ASN A 168 -3.24 -11.70 -16.32
N GLU A 169 -2.79 -10.53 -15.95
CA GLU A 169 -1.45 -10.07 -16.27
C GLU A 169 -0.57 -9.89 -15.05
N SER A 170 0.71 -10.27 -15.23
CA SER A 170 1.77 -9.90 -14.29
C SER A 170 2.37 -8.59 -14.80
N LEU A 171 2.09 -7.50 -14.10
CA LEU A 171 2.57 -6.19 -14.46
C LEU A 171 3.94 -5.95 -13.81
N THR A 172 4.86 -5.40 -14.58
CA THR A 172 6.08 -4.83 -14.02
C THR A 172 5.77 -3.40 -13.62
N PRO A 173 5.82 -3.05 -12.31
CA PRO A 173 5.54 -1.68 -11.91
C PRO A 173 6.65 -0.74 -12.41
N ASP A 174 6.27 0.31 -13.13
CA ASP A 174 7.21 1.36 -13.55
C ASP A 174 7.71 2.14 -12.32
N LYS A 175 6.83 2.39 -11.36
CA LYS A 175 7.16 2.96 -10.07
C LYS A 175 7.16 1.86 -9.01
N LYS A 176 8.34 1.58 -8.48
CA LYS A 176 8.55 0.54 -7.46
C LYS A 176 8.54 1.09 -6.05
N PHE A 177 8.76 2.38 -5.88
CA PHE A 177 8.91 3.02 -4.58
C PHE A 177 7.58 3.59 -4.09
N ASP A 178 7.21 3.22 -2.86
CA ASP A 178 6.03 3.69 -2.15
C ASP A 178 6.45 4.33 -0.82
N PHE A 179 6.18 5.61 -0.66
CA PHE A 179 6.39 6.33 0.58
C PHE A 179 5.06 6.55 1.27
N GLY A 180 5.00 6.26 2.58
CA GLY A 180 3.78 6.42 3.37
C GLY A 180 4.04 6.90 4.78
N LEU A 181 3.00 7.45 5.39
CA LEU A 181 2.94 7.76 6.82
C LEU A 181 2.25 6.62 7.56
N GLY A 182 2.74 6.30 8.75
CA GLY A 182 2.20 5.27 9.61
C GLY A 182 1.73 5.82 10.95
N PHE A 183 0.61 5.28 11.43
CA PHE A 183 0.05 5.52 12.76
C PHE A 183 -0.34 4.19 13.37
N GLY A 184 -0.16 4.04 14.67
CA GLY A 184 -0.53 2.80 15.31
C GLY A 184 -0.25 2.77 16.81
N ALA A 185 -0.38 1.58 17.34
CA ALA A 185 -0.02 1.28 18.71
C ALA A 185 0.41 -0.17 18.84
N GLU A 186 1.25 -0.45 19.82
CA GLU A 186 1.55 -1.80 20.26
C GLU A 186 1.28 -1.93 21.75
N TYR A 187 0.98 -3.13 22.19
CA TYR A 187 0.85 -3.49 23.60
C TYR A 187 1.84 -4.59 23.91
N ASN A 188 2.79 -4.27 24.79
CA ASN A 188 3.90 -5.15 25.17
C ASN A 188 3.58 -5.86 26.48
N LEU A 189 3.82 -7.15 26.51
CA LEU A 189 3.77 -7.99 27.70
C LEU A 189 5.18 -8.18 28.27
N ASP A 190 5.29 -8.43 29.56
CA ASP A 190 6.57 -8.67 30.25
C ASP A 190 7.33 -9.89 29.71
N SER A 191 6.61 -10.81 29.07
CA SER A 191 7.18 -12.00 28.42
C SER A 191 7.95 -11.72 27.13
N GLY A 192 7.94 -10.46 26.61
CA GLY A 192 8.48 -10.10 25.31
C GLY A 192 7.48 -10.25 24.17
N LEU A 193 6.35 -10.89 24.39
CA LEU A 193 5.25 -10.94 23.43
C LEU A 193 4.61 -9.55 23.31
N PHE A 194 4.21 -9.14 22.10
CA PHE A 194 3.46 -7.91 21.89
C PHE A 194 2.40 -8.06 20.81
N PHE A 195 1.35 -7.25 20.91
CA PHE A 195 0.31 -7.08 19.89
C PHE A 195 0.51 -5.73 19.21
N ASP A 196 0.29 -5.69 17.91
CA ASP A 196 0.55 -4.53 17.06
C ASP A 196 -0.66 -4.22 16.19
N ALA A 197 -1.04 -2.94 16.12
CA ALA A 197 -2.06 -2.46 15.20
C ALA A 197 -1.56 -1.18 14.53
N THR A 198 -1.56 -1.14 13.19
CA THR A 198 -1.09 0.00 12.41
C THR A 198 -1.99 0.33 11.24
N PHE A 199 -2.01 1.60 10.89
CA PHE A 199 -2.57 2.13 9.66
C PHE A 199 -1.46 2.84 8.87
N ASN A 200 -1.25 2.43 7.64
CA ASN A 200 -0.30 3.02 6.71
C ASN A 200 -1.04 3.75 5.59
N LEU A 201 -0.71 5.03 5.44
CA LEU A 201 -1.24 5.97 4.46
C LEU A 201 -0.18 6.21 3.38
N GLY A 202 -0.27 5.51 2.24
CA GLY A 202 0.60 5.74 1.08
C GLY A 202 0.38 7.14 0.50
N LEU A 203 1.45 7.85 0.26
CA LEU A 203 1.47 9.19 -0.32
C LEU A 203 1.92 9.18 -1.78
N THR A 204 2.75 8.20 -2.15
CA THR A 204 3.23 8.06 -3.52
C THR A 204 2.12 7.58 -4.44
N ASP A 205 2.03 8.21 -5.59
CA ASP A 205 1.20 7.73 -6.70
C ASP A 205 1.92 6.58 -7.42
N LEU A 206 1.32 5.39 -7.34
CA LEU A 206 1.84 4.14 -7.91
C LEU A 206 1.30 3.87 -9.33
N SER A 207 0.52 4.80 -9.91
CA SER A 207 0.00 4.64 -11.26
C SER A 207 1.09 4.68 -12.31
N ASN A 208 0.94 3.85 -13.35
CA ASN A 208 1.74 3.97 -14.56
C ASN A 208 1.22 5.15 -15.36
N LYS A 209 2.01 6.22 -15.44
CA LYS A 209 1.68 7.40 -16.24
C LYS A 209 1.96 7.18 -17.74
N GLN A 210 1.50 6.08 -18.29
CA GLN A 210 1.50 5.92 -19.75
C GLN A 210 0.35 6.75 -20.33
N LYS A 211 0.69 7.84 -20.99
CA LYS A 211 -0.25 8.58 -21.83
C LYS A 211 -0.67 7.67 -22.96
N VAL A 212 -1.86 7.12 -22.90
CA VAL A 212 -2.42 6.35 -24.02
C VAL A 212 -2.84 7.35 -25.09
N VAL A 213 -2.06 7.45 -26.13
CA VAL A 213 -2.42 8.23 -27.33
C VAL A 213 -3.33 7.36 -28.18
N LEU A 214 -4.63 7.57 -28.09
CA LEU A 214 -5.58 6.93 -28.98
C LEU A 214 -5.66 7.73 -30.28
N ASN A 215 -5.04 7.23 -31.33
CA ASN A 215 -5.22 7.77 -32.68
C ASN A 215 -6.59 7.32 -33.20
N GLN A 216 -7.58 8.19 -33.14
CA GLN A 216 -8.79 8.00 -33.93
C GLN A 216 -8.54 8.45 -35.37
N SER A 217 -9.15 7.73 -36.34
CA SER A 217 -9.17 8.13 -37.75
C SER A 217 -9.81 9.52 -37.89
N GLY A 218 -9.02 10.57 -37.83
CA GLY A 218 -9.47 11.96 -37.80
C GLY A 218 -8.46 12.94 -37.17
N GLY A 219 -7.31 12.48 -36.72
CA GLY A 219 -6.16 13.35 -36.43
C GLY A 219 -6.14 14.01 -35.06
N VAL A 220 -6.97 13.63 -34.10
CA VAL A 220 -6.88 14.14 -32.70
C VAL A 220 -6.21 13.10 -31.80
N ALA A 221 -4.97 13.37 -31.37
CA ALA A 221 -4.29 12.58 -30.36
C ALA A 221 -4.95 12.83 -29.00
N ARG A 222 -5.60 11.82 -28.43
CA ARG A 222 -6.23 11.88 -27.11
C ARG A 222 -5.21 11.49 -26.04
N THR A 223 -4.94 12.40 -25.12
CA THR A 223 -4.14 12.11 -23.93
C THR A 223 -5.09 11.80 -22.78
N VAL A 224 -5.17 10.54 -22.38
CA VAL A 224 -5.90 10.15 -21.17
C VAL A 224 -4.95 10.28 -19.97
N GLU A 225 -5.28 11.15 -19.02
CA GLU A 225 -4.53 11.25 -17.77
C GLU A 225 -4.82 10.02 -16.90
N PRO A 226 -3.80 9.27 -16.47
CA PRO A 226 -3.98 8.09 -15.65
C PRO A 226 -4.48 8.48 -14.25
N GLN A 227 -5.33 7.63 -13.70
CA GLN A 227 -5.80 7.74 -12.32
C GLN A 227 -4.64 7.57 -11.34
N THR A 228 -4.63 8.33 -10.23
CA THR A 228 -3.62 8.14 -9.17
C THR A 228 -3.99 6.93 -8.30
N PHE A 229 -2.98 6.16 -7.89
CA PHE A 229 -3.15 4.99 -7.03
C PHE A 229 -2.31 5.15 -5.77
N LYS A 230 -2.95 5.26 -4.60
CA LYS A 230 -2.26 5.40 -3.31
C LYS A 230 -2.69 4.30 -2.34
N ASN A 231 -1.73 3.66 -1.71
CA ASN A 231 -1.96 2.57 -0.77
C ASN A 231 -2.66 3.03 0.53
N ARG A 232 -3.54 2.17 1.04
CA ARG A 232 -4.20 2.27 2.35
C ARG A 232 -4.14 0.90 2.99
N VAL A 233 -3.40 0.74 4.09
CA VAL A 233 -3.16 -0.58 4.68
C VAL A 233 -3.40 -0.51 6.19
N ILE A 234 -4.31 -1.37 6.67
CA ILE A 234 -4.51 -1.65 8.09
C ILE A 234 -3.82 -2.98 8.38
N GLN A 235 -2.99 -3.03 9.41
CA GLN A 235 -2.28 -4.24 9.85
C GLN A 235 -2.62 -4.53 11.30
N ILE A 236 -2.82 -5.79 11.62
CA ILE A 236 -2.97 -6.30 12.99
C ILE A 236 -2.06 -7.52 13.11
N GLY A 237 -1.17 -7.50 14.07
CA GLY A 237 -0.16 -8.54 14.19
C GLY A 237 0.20 -8.88 15.64
N VAL A 238 1.01 -9.88 15.76
CA VAL A 238 1.66 -10.32 16.98
C VAL A 238 3.15 -10.45 16.71
N GLY A 239 3.97 -10.16 17.69
CA GLY A 239 5.41 -10.32 17.59
C GLY A 239 6.05 -10.65 18.91
N TYR A 240 7.34 -10.90 18.85
CA TYR A 240 8.17 -11.21 20.01
C TYR A 240 9.47 -10.41 19.97
N LYS A 241 9.84 -9.86 21.12
CA LYS A 241 11.10 -9.12 21.38
C LYS A 241 12.03 -10.00 22.22
N PHE A 242 13.24 -10.15 21.74
CA PHE A 242 14.31 -10.95 22.37
C PHE A 242 15.18 -10.07 23.25
#